data_cd4ac88b236a3afa9545afcc2afadf45
#
_entry.id   cd4ac88b236a3afa9545afcc2afadf45
#
_cell.length_a   1.000
_cell.length_b   1.000
_cell.length_c   1.000
_cell.angle_alpha   90.00
_cell.angle_beta   90.00
_cell.angle_gamma   90.00
#
_symmetry.space_group_name_H-M   'P 1'
#
loop_
_entity.id
_entity.type
_entity.pdbx_description
1 polymer ?
#
loop_
_entity_poly.entity_id
_entity_poly.type
_entity_poly.pdbx_seq_one_letter_code
_entity_poly.pdbx_strand_id
1 'polypeptide(L)'
;KRKIDHRSQFLTAAAPPPEKMLTEMRQAGFNVTHLYGLTETYGPAVVNDWHESWSELPLDEQATLKARQGVRYLPLEGLDVLNPKTMTPVHRDGKTLGEVMFRGNVVMKGYFRNAKATKDSFEGGWFHSGDLGVMHSDGYLQLKDRSKDIIISGGENISSIEIEEVLYRHPAVEIAAVVAIPDEKWGETP
;
A
#
# COMPACT_ATOMS: atom_id res chain seq x y z
N LYS A 1 -12.71 24.57 -16.64
CA LYS A 1 -12.69 23.09 -16.47
C LYS A 1 -14.05 22.56 -16.94
N ARG A 2 -14.10 21.61 -17.91
CA ARG A 2 -15.35 20.94 -18.28
C ARG A 2 -15.76 20.03 -17.13
N LYS A 3 -17.01 20.16 -16.69
CA LYS A 3 -17.60 19.23 -15.71
C LYS A 3 -17.98 17.94 -16.47
N ILE A 4 -17.66 16.80 -15.88
CA ILE A 4 -18.06 15.50 -16.42
C ILE A 4 -19.49 15.25 -15.94
N ASP A 5 -20.42 14.99 -16.85
CA ASP A 5 -21.85 14.84 -16.56
C ASP A 5 -22.22 13.48 -15.97
N HIS A 6 -21.27 12.55 -15.92
CA HIS A 6 -21.43 11.21 -15.38
C HIS A 6 -20.20 10.83 -14.54
N ARG A 7 -20.37 9.93 -13.58
CA ARG A 7 -19.23 9.38 -12.82
C ARG A 7 -18.46 8.40 -13.69
N SER A 8 -17.23 8.75 -14.02
CA SER A 8 -16.31 7.82 -14.70
C SER A 8 -15.64 6.91 -13.69
N GLN A 9 -15.63 5.59 -13.96
CA GLN A 9 -14.87 4.63 -13.18
C GLN A 9 -13.39 4.72 -13.56
N PHE A 10 -12.53 4.85 -12.57
CA PHE A 10 -11.09 4.94 -12.78
C PHE A 10 -10.38 3.94 -11.87
N LEU A 11 -9.58 3.07 -12.45
CA LEU A 11 -8.75 2.11 -11.71
C LEU A 11 -7.33 2.66 -11.62
N THR A 12 -6.77 2.70 -10.44
CA THR A 12 -5.38 3.10 -10.21
C THR A 12 -4.61 2.01 -9.50
N ALA A 13 -3.36 1.82 -9.90
CA ALA A 13 -2.44 0.84 -9.34
C ALA A 13 -1.01 1.42 -9.33
N ALA A 14 -0.06 0.65 -8.86
CA ALA A 14 1.34 1.01 -8.62
C ALA A 14 1.49 1.87 -7.36
N ALA A 15 2.06 3.09 -7.44
CA ALA A 15 2.23 3.93 -6.25
C ALA A 15 0.88 4.31 -5.62
N PRO A 16 0.75 4.27 -4.29
CA PRO A 16 -0.46 4.71 -3.60
C PRO A 16 -0.76 6.18 -3.91
N PRO A 17 -1.98 6.52 -4.39
CA PRO A 17 -2.34 7.91 -4.60
C PRO A 17 -2.55 8.62 -3.27
N PRO A 18 -2.04 9.86 -3.09
CA PRO A 18 -2.31 10.65 -1.90
C PRO A 18 -3.80 10.92 -1.70
N GLU A 19 -4.26 10.99 -0.44
CA GLU A 19 -5.67 11.28 -0.09
C GLU A 19 -6.20 12.54 -0.76
N LYS A 20 -5.37 13.61 -0.83
CA LYS A 20 -5.70 14.86 -1.53
C LYS A 20 -6.06 14.62 -2.99
N MET A 21 -5.26 13.82 -3.71
CA MET A 21 -5.51 13.49 -5.11
C MET A 21 -6.83 12.73 -5.29
N LEU A 22 -7.11 11.76 -4.43
CA LEU A 22 -8.37 11.00 -4.44
C LEU A 22 -9.59 11.91 -4.25
N THR A 23 -9.48 12.88 -3.33
CA THR A 23 -10.51 13.89 -3.08
C THR A 23 -10.74 14.76 -4.31
N GLU A 24 -9.68 15.28 -4.93
CA GLU A 24 -9.75 16.12 -6.12
C GLU A 24 -10.32 15.37 -7.33
N MET A 25 -9.93 14.12 -7.53
CA MET A 25 -10.48 13.26 -8.60
C MET A 25 -11.97 13.03 -8.39
N ARG A 26 -12.42 12.78 -7.17
CA ARG A 26 -13.84 12.62 -6.86
C ARG A 26 -14.63 13.91 -7.15
N GLN A 27 -14.11 15.07 -6.76
CA GLN A 27 -14.72 16.37 -7.06
C GLN A 27 -14.80 16.63 -8.57
N ALA A 28 -13.85 16.10 -9.34
CA ALA A 28 -13.84 16.16 -10.80
C ALA A 28 -14.80 15.16 -11.48
N GLY A 29 -15.48 14.28 -10.73
CA GLY A 29 -16.45 13.32 -11.24
C GLY A 29 -15.91 11.90 -11.45
N PHE A 30 -14.69 11.60 -10.99
CA PHE A 30 -14.12 10.25 -11.06
C PHE A 30 -14.46 9.43 -9.81
N ASN A 31 -14.84 8.16 -10.03
CA ASN A 31 -14.88 7.16 -8.96
C ASN A 31 -13.63 6.31 -9.06
N VAL A 32 -12.69 6.55 -8.15
CA VAL A 32 -11.38 5.86 -8.14
C VAL A 32 -11.48 4.58 -7.33
N THR A 33 -11.04 3.46 -7.90
CA THR A 33 -10.81 2.19 -7.20
C THR A 33 -9.30 1.93 -7.17
N HIS A 34 -8.75 1.79 -5.98
CA HIS A 34 -7.35 1.48 -5.78
C HIS A 34 -7.14 -0.03 -5.90
N LEU A 35 -6.13 -0.41 -6.66
CA LEU A 35 -5.68 -1.77 -6.87
C LEU A 35 -4.21 -1.89 -6.41
N TYR A 36 -3.86 -3.02 -5.83
CA TYR A 36 -2.47 -3.31 -5.52
C TYR A 36 -2.11 -4.72 -5.98
N GLY A 37 -0.94 -4.84 -6.52
CA GLY A 37 -0.34 -6.10 -6.95
C GLY A 37 1.02 -5.85 -7.57
N LEU A 38 1.69 -6.93 -7.91
CA LEU A 38 3.04 -6.95 -8.43
C LEU A 38 3.06 -7.75 -9.74
N THR A 39 4.13 -7.65 -10.50
CA THR A 39 4.38 -8.56 -11.63
C THR A 39 4.37 -10.01 -11.17
N GLU A 40 4.88 -10.25 -9.99
CA GLU A 40 4.95 -11.54 -9.31
C GLU A 40 3.58 -12.13 -8.91
N THR A 41 2.53 -11.31 -8.88
CA THR A 41 1.15 -11.75 -8.61
C THR A 41 0.26 -11.76 -9.85
N TYR A 42 0.84 -11.58 -11.05
CA TYR A 42 0.14 -11.61 -12.34
C TYR A 42 -0.99 -10.55 -12.43
N GLY A 43 -0.84 -9.42 -11.77
CA GLY A 43 -1.81 -8.33 -11.77
C GLY A 43 -2.35 -8.03 -10.37
N PRO A 44 -3.56 -7.46 -10.26
CA PRO A 44 -4.13 -7.09 -8.98
C PRO A 44 -4.28 -8.30 -8.04
N ALA A 45 -3.68 -8.19 -6.87
CA ALA A 45 -3.80 -9.15 -5.77
C ALA A 45 -4.74 -8.64 -4.66
N VAL A 46 -4.91 -7.30 -4.60
CA VAL A 46 -5.71 -6.58 -3.62
C VAL A 46 -6.55 -5.52 -4.33
N VAL A 47 -7.77 -5.35 -3.89
CA VAL A 47 -8.74 -4.39 -4.44
C VAL A 47 -9.37 -3.60 -3.29
N ASN A 48 -9.43 -2.30 -3.43
CA ASN A 48 -10.20 -1.46 -2.52
C ASN A 48 -11.70 -1.67 -2.79
N ASP A 49 -12.27 -2.70 -2.18
CA ASP A 49 -13.69 -3.02 -2.26
C ASP A 49 -14.49 -2.00 -1.46
N TRP A 50 -15.32 -1.19 -2.15
CA TRP A 50 -15.99 -0.05 -1.56
C TRP A 50 -17.32 -0.45 -0.95
N HIS A 51 -17.49 -0.25 0.35
CA HIS A 51 -18.79 -0.43 1.01
C HIS A 51 -19.70 0.77 0.74
N GLU A 52 -20.95 0.51 0.37
CA GLU A 52 -21.91 1.57 0.04
C GLU A 52 -22.14 2.53 1.21
N SER A 53 -22.17 2.03 2.43
CA SER A 53 -22.28 2.84 3.66
C SER A 53 -21.18 3.89 3.83
N TRP A 54 -20.00 3.66 3.26
CA TRP A 54 -18.91 4.66 3.31
C TRP A 54 -19.19 5.88 2.42
N SER A 55 -20.14 5.76 1.49
CA SER A 55 -20.50 6.87 0.60
C SER A 55 -21.26 8.00 1.34
N GLU A 56 -21.74 7.72 2.54
CA GLU A 56 -22.44 8.67 3.42
C GLU A 56 -21.48 9.43 4.36
N LEU A 57 -20.22 8.98 4.45
CA LEU A 57 -19.20 9.61 5.29
C LEU A 57 -18.73 10.97 4.72
N PRO A 58 -18.12 11.84 5.53
CA PRO A 58 -17.42 13.03 5.07
C PRO A 58 -16.36 12.70 4.01
N LEU A 59 -16.09 13.65 3.10
CA LEU A 59 -15.19 13.40 1.95
C LEU A 59 -13.75 13.06 2.34
N ASP A 60 -13.27 13.62 3.43
CA ASP A 60 -11.95 13.34 4.02
C ASP A 60 -11.86 11.92 4.56
N GLU A 61 -12.89 11.46 5.28
CA GLU A 61 -12.95 10.08 5.74
C GLU A 61 -13.03 9.09 4.57
N GLN A 62 -13.81 9.43 3.53
CA GLN A 62 -13.87 8.62 2.32
C GLN A 62 -12.53 8.55 1.60
N ALA A 63 -11.76 9.66 1.57
CA ALA A 63 -10.42 9.68 0.96
C ALA A 63 -9.45 8.76 1.72
N THR A 64 -9.47 8.82 3.05
CA THR A 64 -8.68 7.94 3.92
C THR A 64 -9.00 6.45 3.68
N LEU A 65 -10.29 6.09 3.56
CA LEU A 65 -10.70 4.73 3.26
C LEU A 65 -10.29 4.29 1.85
N LYS A 66 -10.33 5.19 0.87
CA LYS A 66 -9.91 4.93 -0.52
C LYS A 66 -8.39 4.84 -0.68
N ALA A 67 -7.62 5.48 0.17
CA ALA A 67 -6.16 5.40 0.15
C ALA A 67 -5.64 4.02 0.59
N ARG A 68 -6.43 3.24 1.33
CA ARG A 68 -6.10 1.84 1.65
C ARG A 68 -6.10 0.98 0.39
N GLN A 69 -5.23 -0.03 0.33
CA GLN A 69 -5.17 -0.95 -0.81
C GLN A 69 -6.39 -1.84 -0.90
N GLY A 70 -6.97 -2.22 0.24
CA GLY A 70 -8.21 -2.97 0.29
C GLY A 70 -8.07 -4.41 0.76
N VAL A 71 -8.87 -5.29 0.20
CA VAL A 71 -8.99 -6.69 0.58
C VAL A 71 -8.45 -7.62 -0.50
N ARG A 72 -8.22 -8.86 -0.14
CA ARG A 72 -7.76 -9.92 -1.03
C ARG A 72 -8.67 -10.07 -2.26
N TYR A 73 -8.07 -10.01 -3.46
CA TYR A 73 -8.79 -10.28 -4.70
C TYR A 73 -9.15 -11.77 -4.83
N LEU A 74 -10.29 -12.05 -5.47
CA LEU A 74 -10.88 -13.39 -5.50
C LEU A 74 -9.96 -14.54 -5.94
N PRO A 75 -9.12 -14.42 -6.99
CA PRO A 75 -8.26 -15.52 -7.43
C PRO A 75 -7.03 -15.75 -6.55
N LEU A 76 -6.72 -14.86 -5.62
CA LEU A 76 -5.62 -15.02 -4.67
C LEU A 76 -6.07 -15.90 -3.50
N GLU A 77 -5.30 -16.93 -3.12
CA GLU A 77 -5.65 -17.83 -2.03
C GLU A 77 -5.37 -17.23 -0.65
N GLY A 78 -4.27 -16.52 -0.49
CA GLY A 78 -3.85 -15.93 0.79
C GLY A 78 -3.24 -14.55 0.64
N LEU A 79 -3.68 -13.64 1.53
CA LEU A 79 -3.11 -12.33 1.76
C LEU A 79 -3.00 -12.15 3.27
N ASP A 80 -1.84 -11.81 3.77
CA ASP A 80 -1.70 -11.38 5.16
C ASP A 80 -0.50 -10.43 5.33
N VAL A 81 -0.44 -9.77 6.48
CA VAL A 81 0.70 -8.98 6.91
C VAL A 81 1.40 -9.76 8.02
N LEU A 82 2.60 -10.24 7.73
CA LEU A 82 3.33 -11.14 8.61
C LEU A 82 4.61 -10.46 9.15
N ASN A 83 5.01 -10.86 10.34
CA ASN A 83 6.36 -10.60 10.80
C ASN A 83 7.32 -11.50 9.99
N PRO A 84 8.25 -10.95 9.20
CA PRO A 84 9.07 -11.76 8.29
C PRO A 84 10.06 -12.70 8.99
N LYS A 85 10.35 -12.47 10.29
CA LYS A 85 11.25 -13.33 11.06
C LYS A 85 10.53 -14.52 11.71
N THR A 86 9.31 -14.32 12.18
CA THR A 86 8.54 -15.33 12.89
C THR A 86 7.49 -16.02 12.03
N MET A 87 7.19 -15.44 10.87
CA MET A 87 6.12 -15.86 9.95
C MET A 87 4.73 -15.91 10.63
N THR A 88 4.52 -15.09 11.66
CA THR A 88 3.24 -14.96 12.36
C THR A 88 2.53 -13.68 11.92
N PRO A 89 1.18 -13.72 11.79
CA PRO A 89 0.40 -12.53 11.49
C PRO A 89 0.62 -11.44 12.55
N VAL A 90 0.71 -10.19 12.09
CA VAL A 90 0.74 -9.03 12.96
C VAL A 90 -0.66 -8.72 13.52
N HIS A 91 -0.73 -7.89 14.56
CA HIS A 91 -2.03 -7.41 15.07
C HIS A 91 -2.78 -6.61 14.01
N ARG A 92 -4.09 -6.88 13.88
CA ARG A 92 -4.96 -6.18 12.93
C ARG A 92 -5.52 -4.88 13.54
N ASP A 93 -4.62 -4.01 13.94
CA ASP A 93 -4.90 -2.76 14.65
C ASP A 93 -4.71 -1.51 13.76
N GLY A 94 -4.32 -1.72 12.48
CA GLY A 94 -4.00 -0.65 11.54
C GLY A 94 -2.70 0.11 11.89
N LYS A 95 -1.87 -0.43 12.79
CA LYS A 95 -0.66 0.21 13.30
C LYS A 95 0.55 -0.71 13.31
N THR A 96 0.36 -1.98 13.68
CA THR A 96 1.47 -2.94 13.77
C THR A 96 1.98 -3.27 12.38
N LEU A 97 3.22 -2.86 12.11
CA LEU A 97 3.87 -3.02 10.81
C LEU A 97 4.34 -4.47 10.61
N GLY A 98 4.19 -4.96 9.39
CA GLY A 98 4.75 -6.22 8.93
C GLY A 98 4.94 -6.22 7.42
N GLU A 99 5.45 -7.32 6.89
CA GLU A 99 5.60 -7.50 5.45
C GLU A 99 4.31 -8.05 4.84
N VAL A 100 3.88 -7.47 3.73
CA VAL A 100 2.73 -7.96 2.96
C VAL A 100 3.14 -9.23 2.22
N MET A 101 2.42 -10.31 2.45
CA MET A 101 2.75 -11.60 1.86
C MET A 101 1.56 -12.21 1.14
N PHE A 102 1.87 -12.92 0.06
CA PHE A 102 0.88 -13.51 -0.82
C PHE A 102 1.05 -15.02 -0.93
N ARG A 103 -0.05 -15.72 -1.19
CA ARG A 103 -0.05 -17.14 -1.51
C ARG A 103 -1.17 -17.47 -2.49
N GLY A 104 -0.88 -18.36 -3.44
CA GLY A 104 -1.90 -18.87 -4.35
C GLY A 104 -1.42 -19.02 -5.79
N ASN A 105 -2.32 -19.51 -6.64
CA ASN A 105 -2.05 -19.87 -8.03
C ASN A 105 -1.69 -18.67 -8.93
N VAL A 106 -2.04 -17.44 -8.54
CA VAL A 106 -1.70 -16.23 -9.28
C VAL A 106 -0.31 -15.72 -8.96
N VAL A 107 0.33 -16.26 -7.90
CA VAL A 107 1.71 -15.93 -7.56
C VAL A 107 2.65 -16.68 -8.49
N MET A 108 3.70 -16.00 -8.95
CA MET A 108 4.71 -16.57 -9.85
C MET A 108 5.31 -17.87 -9.32
N LYS A 109 5.82 -18.72 -10.21
CA LYS A 109 6.61 -19.90 -9.82
C LYS A 109 8.02 -19.57 -9.32
N GLY A 110 8.53 -18.41 -9.70
CA GLY A 110 9.87 -17.95 -9.34
C GLY A 110 10.50 -17.05 -10.39
N TYR A 111 11.66 -16.50 -10.06
CA TYR A 111 12.46 -15.67 -10.94
C TYR A 111 13.23 -16.51 -11.95
N PHE A 112 13.19 -16.08 -13.22
CA PHE A 112 13.83 -16.79 -14.31
C PHE A 112 15.34 -16.93 -14.09
N ARG A 113 15.84 -18.18 -14.11
CA ARG A 113 17.26 -18.53 -13.91
C ARG A 113 17.88 -17.97 -12.63
N ASN A 114 17.08 -17.70 -11.59
CA ASN A 114 17.54 -17.20 -10.30
C ASN A 114 16.93 -17.99 -9.15
N ALA A 115 17.45 -19.21 -8.97
CA ALA A 115 16.96 -20.13 -7.93
C ALA A 115 17.16 -19.57 -6.51
N LYS A 116 18.25 -18.81 -6.29
CA LYS A 116 18.50 -18.21 -4.98
C LYS A 116 17.43 -17.18 -4.64
N ALA A 117 17.21 -16.18 -5.49
CA ALA A 117 16.17 -15.17 -5.27
C ALA A 117 14.78 -15.80 -5.14
N THR A 118 14.48 -16.85 -5.95
CA THR A 118 13.22 -17.57 -5.83
C THR A 118 13.07 -18.21 -4.44
N LYS A 119 14.09 -18.90 -3.96
CA LYS A 119 14.06 -19.54 -2.64
C LYS A 119 13.85 -18.52 -1.53
N ASP A 120 14.62 -17.42 -1.59
CA ASP A 120 14.58 -16.35 -0.58
C ASP A 120 13.18 -15.68 -0.56
N SER A 121 12.57 -15.46 -1.75
CA SER A 121 11.24 -14.83 -1.87
C SER A 121 10.06 -15.74 -1.50
N PHE A 122 10.27 -17.04 -1.28
CA PHE A 122 9.21 -17.99 -0.89
C PHE A 122 9.48 -18.66 0.45
N GLU A 123 10.25 -18.03 1.31
CA GLU A 123 10.51 -18.54 2.64
C GLU A 123 9.20 -18.69 3.43
N GLY A 124 9.09 -19.75 4.23
CA GLY A 124 7.90 -20.04 5.02
C GLY A 124 6.63 -20.37 4.21
N GLY A 125 6.74 -20.58 2.88
CA GLY A 125 5.60 -20.95 2.02
C GLY A 125 4.70 -19.77 1.62
N TRP A 126 5.17 -18.55 1.81
CA TRP A 126 4.55 -17.31 1.35
C TRP A 126 5.48 -16.58 0.39
N PHE A 127 4.91 -15.87 -0.57
CA PHE A 127 5.67 -14.94 -1.38
C PHE A 127 5.87 -13.63 -0.62
N HIS A 128 7.12 -13.28 -0.39
CA HIS A 128 7.57 -12.04 0.25
C HIS A 128 7.58 -10.91 -0.77
N SER A 129 6.69 -9.94 -0.60
CA SER A 129 6.56 -8.82 -1.55
C SER A 129 7.69 -7.79 -1.42
N GLY A 130 8.30 -7.69 -0.25
CA GLY A 130 9.20 -6.61 0.10
C GLY A 130 8.47 -5.29 0.42
N ASP A 131 7.15 -5.27 0.41
CA ASP A 131 6.34 -4.12 0.79
C ASP A 131 5.88 -4.24 2.25
N LEU A 132 5.99 -3.16 3.00
CA LEU A 132 5.54 -3.07 4.39
C LEU A 132 4.13 -2.49 4.45
N GLY A 133 3.33 -3.03 5.35
CA GLY A 133 1.97 -2.59 5.53
C GLY A 133 1.42 -2.91 6.90
N VAL A 134 0.18 -2.49 7.10
CA VAL A 134 -0.61 -2.79 8.27
C VAL A 134 -1.93 -3.43 7.85
N MET A 135 -2.47 -4.28 8.70
CA MET A 135 -3.79 -4.85 8.52
C MET A 135 -4.77 -4.18 9.48
N HIS A 136 -5.86 -3.65 8.95
CA HIS A 136 -6.94 -3.09 9.76
C HIS A 136 -7.86 -4.18 10.31
N SER A 137 -8.62 -3.87 11.36
CA SER A 137 -9.55 -4.80 12.01
C SER A 137 -10.67 -5.29 11.09
N ASP A 138 -11.01 -4.51 10.07
CA ASP A 138 -11.98 -4.83 9.02
C ASP A 138 -11.37 -5.68 7.87
N GLY A 139 -10.10 -6.05 7.97
CA GLY A 139 -9.41 -6.87 6.97
C GLY A 139 -8.82 -6.10 5.80
N TYR A 140 -8.86 -4.77 5.82
CA TYR A 140 -8.25 -3.94 4.79
C TYR A 140 -6.76 -3.79 5.02
N LEU A 141 -6.00 -4.06 3.96
CA LEU A 141 -4.57 -3.78 3.89
C LEU A 141 -4.33 -2.29 3.63
N GLN A 142 -3.35 -1.72 4.32
CA GLN A 142 -2.79 -0.42 3.97
C GLN A 142 -1.26 -0.53 3.87
N LEU A 143 -0.71 -0.20 2.71
CA LEU A 143 0.73 -0.10 2.51
C LEU A 143 1.28 1.10 3.27
N LYS A 144 2.49 0.94 3.78
CA LYS A 144 3.20 2.00 4.50
C LYS A 144 4.48 2.41 3.78
N ASP A 145 5.26 1.43 3.30
CA ASP A 145 6.47 1.68 2.52
C ASP A 145 7.01 0.39 1.91
N ARG A 146 8.13 0.46 1.23
CA ARG A 146 8.95 -0.71 0.92
C ARG A 146 9.95 -0.97 2.02
N SER A 147 10.27 -2.24 2.27
CA SER A 147 11.22 -2.62 3.30
C SER A 147 12.63 -2.03 3.12
N LYS A 148 12.99 -1.72 1.88
CA LYS A 148 14.28 -1.09 1.51
C LYS A 148 14.23 0.44 1.45
N ASP A 149 13.05 1.02 1.46
CA ASP A 149 12.84 2.47 1.33
C ASP A 149 12.43 3.10 2.69
N ILE A 150 12.10 2.26 3.69
CA ILE A 150 11.84 2.70 5.06
C ILE A 150 13.09 3.37 5.65
N ILE A 151 12.94 4.54 6.23
CA ILE A 151 14.03 5.33 6.80
C ILE A 151 14.24 4.90 8.24
N ILE A 152 15.44 4.47 8.60
CA ILE A 152 15.75 4.02 9.98
C ILE A 152 16.48 5.14 10.70
N SER A 153 15.74 5.97 11.42
CA SER A 153 16.26 7.13 12.15
C SER A 153 16.26 6.88 13.66
N GLY A 154 17.44 6.81 14.26
CA GLY A 154 17.58 6.57 15.71
C GLY A 154 16.97 5.25 16.20
N GLY A 155 16.80 4.27 15.32
CA GLY A 155 16.15 2.99 15.62
C GLY A 155 14.64 2.98 15.39
N GLU A 156 14.05 4.10 15.00
CA GLU A 156 12.63 4.20 14.61
C GLU A 156 12.46 4.04 13.10
N ASN A 157 11.40 3.35 12.71
CA ASN A 157 11.01 3.19 11.31
C ASN A 157 10.12 4.35 10.87
N ILE A 158 10.61 5.14 9.93
CA ILE A 158 9.89 6.29 9.37
C ILE A 158 9.49 5.96 7.94
N SER A 159 8.19 6.03 7.66
CA SER A 159 7.65 5.87 6.31
C SER A 159 7.86 7.14 5.50
N SER A 160 8.48 7.00 4.32
CA SER A 160 8.62 8.10 3.35
C SER A 160 7.23 8.56 2.88
N ILE A 161 6.32 7.63 2.64
CA ILE A 161 4.94 7.89 2.20
C ILE A 161 4.16 8.70 3.25
N GLU A 162 4.31 8.41 4.55
CA GLU A 162 3.62 9.17 5.60
C GLU A 162 4.09 10.62 5.66
N ILE A 163 5.37 10.88 5.45
CA ILE A 163 5.90 12.25 5.38
C ILE A 163 5.38 12.96 4.12
N GLU A 164 5.41 12.29 2.97
CA GLU A 164 4.89 12.82 1.72
C GLU A 164 3.41 13.19 1.84
N GLU A 165 2.57 12.36 2.47
CA GLU A 165 1.17 12.66 2.71
C GLU A 165 0.97 13.94 3.53
N VAL A 166 1.79 14.15 4.56
CA VAL A 166 1.75 15.39 5.36
C VAL A 166 2.15 16.60 4.52
N LEU A 167 3.19 16.47 3.71
CA LEU A 167 3.64 17.55 2.81
C LEU A 167 2.58 17.89 1.76
N TYR A 168 1.91 16.90 1.18
CA TYR A 168 0.83 17.12 0.20
C TYR A 168 -0.38 17.88 0.75
N ARG A 169 -0.60 17.87 2.07
CA ARG A 169 -1.67 18.65 2.70
C ARG A 169 -1.39 20.17 2.64
N HIS A 170 -0.13 20.57 2.49
CA HIS A 170 0.20 21.99 2.39
C HIS A 170 -0.19 22.55 1.00
N PRO A 171 -0.92 23.68 0.90
CA PRO A 171 -1.47 24.17 -0.37
C PRO A 171 -0.42 24.64 -1.38
N ALA A 172 0.79 24.94 -0.95
CA ALA A 172 1.89 25.33 -1.83
C ALA A 172 2.75 24.14 -2.30
N VAL A 173 2.47 22.90 -1.86
CA VAL A 173 3.18 21.70 -2.29
C VAL A 173 2.38 21.05 -3.41
N GLU A 174 3.00 20.98 -4.58
CA GLU A 174 2.43 20.31 -5.76
C GLU A 174 2.91 18.84 -5.84
N ILE A 175 4.21 18.63 -5.62
CA ILE A 175 4.84 17.30 -5.62
C ILE A 175 5.82 17.24 -4.46
N ALA A 176 5.85 16.12 -3.73
CA ALA A 176 6.82 15.82 -2.70
C ALA A 176 7.38 14.41 -2.94
N ALA A 177 8.67 14.23 -2.69
CA ALA A 177 9.33 12.93 -2.64
C ALA A 177 10.32 12.95 -1.48
N VAL A 178 10.24 11.94 -0.62
CA VAL A 178 11.09 11.81 0.57
C VAL A 178 12.05 10.64 0.38
N VAL A 179 13.31 10.88 0.65
CA VAL A 179 14.38 9.88 0.53
C VAL A 179 15.25 9.90 1.77
N ALA A 180 15.77 8.73 2.16
CA ALA A 180 16.74 8.63 3.23
C ALA A 180 18.06 9.27 2.85
N ILE A 181 18.65 10.07 3.77
CA ILE A 181 20.03 10.50 3.68
C ILE A 181 20.80 10.00 4.91
N PRO A 182 22.09 9.60 4.77
CA PRO A 182 22.91 9.20 5.90
C PRO A 182 23.08 10.34 6.93
N ASP A 183 22.97 10.01 8.22
CA ASP A 183 23.17 10.92 9.33
C ASP A 183 24.09 10.29 10.38
N GLU A 184 25.11 11.04 10.86
CA GLU A 184 26.11 10.53 11.80
C GLU A 184 25.51 10.19 13.18
N LYS A 185 24.45 10.87 13.59
CA LYS A 185 23.81 10.70 14.91
C LYS A 185 22.67 9.70 14.87
N TRP A 186 21.88 9.74 13.81
CA TRP A 186 20.62 9.01 13.71
C TRP A 186 20.68 7.78 12.79
N GLY A 187 21.81 7.59 12.07
CA GLY A 187 21.97 6.58 11.03
C GLY A 187 21.43 7.07 9.69
N GLU A 188 20.13 7.34 9.65
CA GLU A 188 19.47 7.98 8.53
C GLU A 188 18.52 9.09 8.98
N THR A 189 18.19 10.01 8.05
CA THR A 189 17.16 11.04 8.25
C THR A 189 16.42 11.26 6.94
N PRO A 190 15.12 11.64 6.99
CA PRO A 190 14.35 12.00 5.80
C PRO A 190 14.83 13.30 5.16
#